data_6822d8f6377c019a1aebb9320e9dac58
#
_entry.id   6822d8f6377c019a1aebb9320e9dac58
#
_cell.length_a   1.000
_cell.length_b   1.000
_cell.length_c   1.000
_cell.angle_alpha   90.00
_cell.angle_beta   90.00
_cell.angle_gamma   90.00
#
_symmetry.space_group_name_H-M   'P 1'
#
loop_
_entity.id
_entity.type
_entity.pdbx_description
1 polymer ?
#
loop_
_entity_poly.entity_id
_entity_poly.type
_entity_poly.pdbx_seq_one_letter_code
_entity_poly.pdbx_strand_id
1 'polypeptide(L)'
;MCLYPPKMKLLTSLTRFFSLALGAFALIGSVDVLSAQEAPVANTGTDSGAVAPELTEAADLAIEGGLKFLIATQNADGSWANDDGKFSTAGTSLGLMAFMVKGHFPGFGRYGEPLNRAKEYLLKKAEASSTGYLGGMYEHGLYTLALSEIWGMTADVEDNARIQLQLQRAVDVILRAQSPLGGWRYQARPDAGQDTSVTAMVFVSLASARQAGVLVPTETIDRVVSYLRDQVWNEKTGGFGYQGSDGTTLACTAGGAYAAQLCGMRDTEWVQAAIRYLNNSPKVFNREEIGYYYYAHYYAIQAMVQAGDEHYAKWYPQIRDALISLQKPDGSWLSQKKPYPHTTPMAIIILGTPHRYIPVYQE
;
A
#
# COMPACT_ATOMS: atom_id res chain seq x y z
N MET A 1 -13.60 26.60 8.85
CA MET A 1 -13.35 26.33 7.44
C MET A 1 -12.91 24.89 7.37
N CYS A 2 -13.88 23.95 7.19
CA CYS A 2 -13.61 22.51 7.23
C CYS A 2 -13.05 22.06 5.89
N LEU A 3 -11.80 21.68 5.87
CA LEU A 3 -11.19 21.00 4.73
C LEU A 3 -11.55 19.51 4.84
N TYR A 4 -12.38 19.03 3.93
CA TYR A 4 -12.68 17.60 3.77
C TYR A 4 -11.45 16.87 3.23
N PRO A 5 -11.16 15.67 3.71
CA PRO A 5 -10.09 14.85 3.13
C PRO A 5 -10.45 14.39 1.70
N PRO A 6 -9.48 14.22 0.81
CA PRO A 6 -9.70 13.91 -0.60
C PRO A 6 -10.52 12.64 -0.89
N LYS A 7 -10.59 11.69 0.03
CA LYS A 7 -11.40 10.46 -0.11
C LYS A 7 -12.91 10.67 -0.22
N MET A 8 -13.43 11.87 0.07
CA MET A 8 -14.89 12.14 -0.02
C MET A 8 -15.40 12.53 -1.41
N LYS A 9 -14.58 12.58 -2.45
CA LYS A 9 -15.05 12.91 -3.80
C LYS A 9 -15.87 11.83 -4.50
N LEU A 10 -15.92 10.61 -3.99
CA LEU A 10 -16.68 9.50 -4.60
C LEU A 10 -18.15 9.40 -4.16
N LEU A 11 -18.62 10.22 -3.21
CA LEU A 11 -19.98 10.11 -2.66
C LEU A 11 -20.93 11.25 -3.06
N THR A 12 -20.58 12.13 -4.00
CA THR A 12 -21.41 13.28 -4.37
C THR A 12 -22.30 13.09 -5.60
N SER A 13 -22.82 11.89 -5.85
CA SER A 13 -23.80 11.71 -6.93
C SER A 13 -25.23 11.42 -6.45
N LEU A 14 -25.58 11.63 -5.20
CA LEU A 14 -26.97 11.47 -4.71
C LEU A 14 -27.22 12.42 -3.55
N THR A 15 -27.69 13.62 -3.83
CA THR A 15 -28.81 14.23 -3.09
C THR A 15 -29.12 15.62 -3.68
N ARG A 16 -30.17 15.67 -4.48
CA ARG A 16 -31.01 16.85 -4.60
C ARG A 16 -32.01 16.79 -3.45
N PHE A 17 -32.16 17.86 -2.68
CA PHE A 17 -33.46 18.33 -2.18
C PHE A 17 -33.34 19.73 -1.55
N PHE A 18 -34.09 20.70 -2.16
CA PHE A 18 -34.90 21.79 -1.61
C PHE A 18 -34.33 22.63 -0.43
N SER A 19 -34.32 23.96 -0.47
CA SER A 19 -35.50 24.83 -0.48
C SER A 19 -35.15 26.30 -0.68
N LEU A 20 -36.12 27.00 -1.27
CA LEU A 20 -36.29 28.43 -1.44
C LEU A 20 -36.09 29.27 -0.17
N ALA A 21 -35.49 30.46 -0.33
CA ALA A 21 -36.02 31.67 0.25
C ALA A 21 -35.58 32.90 -0.59
N LEU A 22 -36.58 33.67 -1.04
CA LEU A 22 -36.47 34.93 -1.75
C LEU A 22 -35.91 36.06 -0.85
N GLY A 23 -35.23 37.01 -1.49
CA GLY A 23 -34.98 38.32 -0.90
C GLY A 23 -34.07 39.20 -1.75
N ALA A 24 -34.65 40.06 -2.49
CA ALA A 24 -34.07 41.05 -3.41
C ALA A 24 -32.99 41.95 -2.78
N PHE A 25 -31.98 42.35 -3.56
CA PHE A 25 -31.70 43.79 -3.87
C PHE A 25 -30.71 43.84 -5.05
N ALA A 26 -31.11 44.64 -6.02
CA ALA A 26 -30.34 44.97 -7.22
C ALA A 26 -29.29 46.05 -6.91
N LEU A 27 -28.17 46.06 -7.63
CA LEU A 27 -27.66 47.14 -8.50
C LEU A 27 -26.13 47.07 -8.70
N ILE A 28 -25.76 46.95 -9.97
CA ILE A 28 -24.67 47.63 -10.69
C ILE A 28 -23.23 47.09 -10.47
N GLY A 29 -22.68 46.63 -11.57
CA GLY A 29 -21.26 46.48 -11.81
C GLY A 29 -20.95 45.34 -12.78
N SER A 30 -21.04 45.63 -14.10
CA SER A 30 -20.47 44.74 -15.13
C SER A 30 -18.96 44.65 -14.94
N VAL A 31 -18.52 43.48 -14.44
CA VAL A 31 -17.11 43.09 -14.51
C VAL A 31 -17.04 42.03 -15.59
N ASP A 32 -16.35 42.30 -16.67
CA ASP A 32 -16.01 41.39 -17.73
C ASP A 32 -15.31 40.14 -17.10
N VAL A 33 -16.00 39.01 -17.09
CA VAL A 33 -15.39 37.75 -16.81
C VAL A 33 -14.53 37.37 -18.02
N LEU A 34 -13.27 37.73 -17.96
CA LEU A 34 -12.26 37.11 -18.82
C LEU A 34 -12.34 35.60 -18.58
N SER A 35 -12.91 34.86 -19.55
CA SER A 35 -12.83 33.42 -19.63
C SER A 35 -11.35 33.05 -19.68
N ALA A 36 -10.81 32.58 -18.55
CA ALA A 36 -9.56 31.84 -18.58
C ALA A 36 -9.82 30.55 -19.37
N GLN A 37 -9.41 30.57 -20.63
CA GLN A 37 -9.30 29.39 -21.46
C GLN A 37 -8.25 28.49 -20.78
N GLU A 38 -8.71 27.41 -20.17
CA GLU A 38 -7.82 26.33 -19.73
C GLU A 38 -7.04 25.87 -20.96
N ALA A 39 -5.73 26.09 -20.95
CA ALA A 39 -4.86 25.51 -21.94
C ALA A 39 -5.00 23.99 -21.87
N PRO A 40 -5.15 23.28 -22.98
CA PRO A 40 -5.20 21.85 -22.98
C PRO A 40 -3.88 21.33 -22.39
N VAL A 41 -3.96 20.63 -21.27
CA VAL A 41 -2.84 19.83 -20.75
C VAL A 41 -2.53 18.84 -21.85
N ALA A 42 -1.42 19.05 -22.54
CA ALA A 42 -0.93 18.10 -23.53
C ALA A 42 -0.60 16.79 -22.79
N ASN A 43 -1.52 15.84 -22.91
CA ASN A 43 -1.28 14.47 -22.52
C ASN A 43 -0.29 13.89 -23.55
N THR A 44 1.02 14.02 -23.27
CA THR A 44 2.09 13.41 -24.08
C THR A 44 2.39 11.97 -23.63
N GLY A 45 1.42 11.30 -23.01
CA GLY A 45 1.47 9.87 -22.86
C GLY A 45 1.31 9.24 -24.23
N THR A 46 2.35 8.62 -24.75
CA THR A 46 2.25 7.70 -25.89
C THR A 46 1.33 6.56 -25.44
N ASP A 47 0.09 6.62 -25.90
CA ASP A 47 -0.88 5.53 -25.74
C ASP A 47 -0.29 4.31 -26.46
N SER A 48 0.35 3.40 -25.70
CA SER A 48 0.98 2.19 -26.22
C SER A 48 -0.05 1.15 -26.68
N GLY A 49 -1.33 1.43 -26.55
CA GLY A 49 -2.41 0.49 -26.88
C GLY A 49 -2.45 -0.76 -25.97
N ALA A 50 -1.62 -0.83 -24.94
CA ALA A 50 -1.66 -1.92 -23.96
C ALA A 50 -2.87 -1.74 -23.06
N VAL A 51 -3.81 -2.68 -23.14
CA VAL A 51 -4.99 -2.74 -22.25
C VAL A 51 -4.53 -3.29 -20.91
N ALA A 52 -4.90 -2.61 -19.83
CA ALA A 52 -4.62 -3.10 -18.47
C ALA A 52 -5.22 -4.51 -18.29
N PRO A 53 -4.48 -5.47 -17.71
CA PRO A 53 -4.97 -6.84 -17.55
C PRO A 53 -6.23 -6.88 -16.69
N GLU A 54 -7.22 -7.61 -17.17
CA GLU A 54 -8.45 -7.88 -16.40
C GLU A 54 -8.26 -9.06 -15.44
N LEU A 55 -9.05 -9.04 -14.38
CA LEU A 55 -9.14 -10.17 -13.45
C LEU A 55 -9.79 -11.37 -14.18
N THR A 56 -9.12 -12.51 -14.21
CA THR A 56 -9.71 -13.74 -14.75
C THR A 56 -10.59 -14.42 -13.72
N GLU A 57 -11.57 -15.22 -14.18
CA GLU A 57 -12.43 -16.04 -13.29
C GLU A 57 -11.57 -16.96 -12.39
N ALA A 58 -10.51 -17.56 -12.91
CA ALA A 58 -9.60 -18.40 -12.12
C ALA A 58 -8.89 -17.61 -10.99
N ALA A 59 -8.47 -16.37 -11.28
CA ALA A 59 -7.88 -15.51 -10.26
C ALA A 59 -8.92 -15.08 -9.21
N ASP A 60 -10.14 -14.79 -9.63
CA ASP A 60 -11.24 -14.44 -8.73
C ASP A 60 -11.59 -15.59 -7.79
N LEU A 61 -11.69 -16.81 -8.32
CA LEU A 61 -11.89 -18.02 -7.53
C LEU A 61 -10.73 -18.28 -6.54
N ALA A 62 -9.51 -18.04 -6.96
CA ALA A 62 -8.34 -18.16 -6.08
C ALA A 62 -8.37 -17.13 -4.94
N ILE A 63 -8.74 -15.89 -5.22
CA ILE A 63 -8.95 -14.85 -4.20
C ILE A 63 -10.03 -15.30 -3.21
N GLU A 64 -11.20 -15.73 -3.69
CA GLU A 64 -12.29 -16.20 -2.84
C GLU A 64 -11.88 -17.38 -1.95
N GLY A 65 -11.09 -18.33 -2.50
CA GLY A 65 -10.49 -19.42 -1.72
C GLY A 65 -9.63 -18.91 -0.58
N GLY A 66 -8.74 -17.94 -0.87
CA GLY A 66 -7.88 -17.32 0.13
C GLY A 66 -8.65 -16.53 1.20
N LEU A 67 -9.68 -15.78 0.81
CA LEU A 67 -10.53 -15.05 1.76
C LEU A 67 -11.28 -16.02 2.70
N LYS A 68 -11.79 -17.14 2.18
CA LYS A 68 -12.41 -18.20 3.01
C LYS A 68 -11.42 -18.80 4.01
N PHE A 69 -10.19 -19.07 3.56
CA PHE A 69 -9.13 -19.53 4.45
C PHE A 69 -8.85 -18.52 5.58
N LEU A 70 -8.75 -17.22 5.25
CA LEU A 70 -8.54 -16.19 6.27
C LEU A 70 -9.68 -16.13 7.28
N ILE A 71 -10.93 -16.24 6.85
CA ILE A 71 -12.09 -16.30 7.78
C ILE A 71 -12.01 -17.52 8.69
N ALA A 72 -11.66 -18.69 8.14
CA ALA A 72 -11.58 -19.94 8.90
C ALA A 72 -10.43 -19.93 9.93
N THR A 73 -9.40 -19.12 9.71
CA THR A 73 -8.19 -19.05 10.56
C THR A 73 -8.08 -17.78 11.40
N GLN A 74 -9.12 -16.92 11.38
CA GLN A 74 -9.15 -15.74 12.24
C GLN A 74 -9.26 -16.15 13.71
N ASN A 75 -8.38 -15.63 14.56
CA ASN A 75 -8.45 -15.85 16.00
C ASN A 75 -9.71 -15.19 16.63
N ALA A 76 -10.11 -15.65 17.79
CA ALA A 76 -11.27 -15.13 18.50
C ALA A 76 -11.18 -13.63 18.83
N ASP A 77 -9.95 -13.12 19.02
CA ASP A 77 -9.67 -11.69 19.25
C ASP A 77 -9.68 -10.84 17.95
N GLY A 78 -9.92 -11.45 16.80
CA GLY A 78 -9.95 -10.82 15.50
C GLY A 78 -8.60 -10.79 14.77
N SER A 79 -7.53 -11.28 15.38
CA SER A 79 -6.19 -11.26 14.78
C SER A 79 -5.94 -12.43 13.82
N TRP A 80 -4.91 -12.25 12.98
CA TRP A 80 -4.20 -13.32 12.27
C TRP A 80 -2.74 -13.32 12.72
N ALA A 81 -2.28 -14.46 13.23
CA ALA A 81 -0.95 -14.61 13.80
C ALA A 81 -0.40 -16.03 13.49
N ASN A 82 0.90 -16.22 13.73
CA ASN A 82 1.46 -17.57 13.82
C ASN A 82 0.94 -18.28 15.07
N ASP A 83 1.11 -19.60 15.15
CA ASP A 83 0.72 -20.43 16.30
C ASP A 83 1.33 -19.97 17.62
N ASP A 84 2.50 -19.31 17.57
CA ASP A 84 3.18 -18.71 18.72
C ASP A 84 2.76 -17.26 18.99
N GLY A 85 1.73 -16.76 18.32
CA GLY A 85 1.21 -15.39 18.46
C GLY A 85 2.08 -14.29 17.84
N LYS A 86 3.23 -14.66 17.22
CA LYS A 86 4.10 -13.70 16.55
C LYS A 86 3.48 -13.16 15.26
N PHE A 87 3.94 -11.99 14.85
CA PHE A 87 3.50 -11.29 13.63
C PHE A 87 2.01 -10.99 13.57
N SER A 88 1.34 -10.95 14.73
CA SER A 88 -0.09 -10.69 14.79
C SER A 88 -0.47 -9.30 14.23
N THR A 89 0.37 -8.28 14.45
CA THR A 89 0.15 -6.94 13.87
C THR A 89 0.27 -6.97 12.36
N ALA A 90 1.34 -7.57 11.81
CA ALA A 90 1.55 -7.68 10.37
C ALA A 90 0.48 -8.55 9.70
N GLY A 91 0.18 -9.72 10.28
CA GLY A 91 -0.82 -10.64 9.75
C GLY A 91 -2.21 -10.02 9.71
N THR A 92 -2.61 -9.31 10.78
CA THR A 92 -3.91 -8.66 10.87
C THR A 92 -4.03 -7.47 9.93
N SER A 93 -2.98 -6.66 9.81
CA SER A 93 -2.95 -5.53 8.88
C SER A 93 -3.09 -5.97 7.43
N LEU A 94 -2.28 -6.96 7.01
CA LEU A 94 -2.34 -7.51 5.66
C LEU A 94 -3.64 -8.30 5.42
N GLY A 95 -4.13 -9.04 6.42
CA GLY A 95 -5.41 -9.74 6.36
C GLY A 95 -6.55 -8.77 6.06
N LEU A 96 -6.63 -7.63 6.78
CA LEU A 96 -7.59 -6.57 6.52
C LEU A 96 -7.50 -6.07 5.07
N MET A 97 -6.30 -5.72 4.60
CA MET A 97 -6.08 -5.22 3.25
C MET A 97 -6.40 -6.25 2.17
N ALA A 98 -6.20 -7.55 2.44
CA ALA A 98 -6.57 -8.62 1.51
C ALA A 98 -8.08 -8.67 1.22
N PHE A 99 -8.93 -8.36 2.20
CA PHE A 99 -10.36 -8.20 1.95
C PHE A 99 -10.69 -6.89 1.23
N MET A 100 -10.00 -5.82 1.60
CA MET A 100 -10.24 -4.50 1.01
C MET A 100 -9.90 -4.44 -0.48
N VAL A 101 -8.91 -5.21 -0.95
CA VAL A 101 -8.58 -5.30 -2.37
C VAL A 101 -9.74 -5.81 -3.23
N LYS A 102 -10.74 -6.48 -2.61
CA LYS A 102 -11.98 -6.91 -3.25
C LYS A 102 -13.21 -6.10 -2.81
N GLY A 103 -13.00 -4.94 -2.20
CA GLY A 103 -14.06 -4.02 -1.80
C GLY A 103 -14.82 -4.40 -0.53
N HIS A 104 -14.26 -5.29 0.31
CA HIS A 104 -14.85 -5.62 1.60
C HIS A 104 -14.24 -4.76 2.71
N PHE A 105 -15.07 -4.07 3.49
CA PHE A 105 -14.64 -3.14 4.53
C PHE A 105 -15.21 -3.49 5.89
N PRO A 106 -14.56 -3.06 7.01
CA PRO A 106 -15.07 -3.26 8.36
C PRO A 106 -16.50 -2.72 8.52
N GLY A 107 -17.38 -3.53 9.11
CA GLY A 107 -18.77 -3.17 9.36
C GLY A 107 -19.72 -3.31 8.18
N PHE A 108 -19.25 -3.67 6.97
CA PHE A 108 -20.09 -3.75 5.77
C PHE A 108 -20.10 -5.15 5.13
N GLY A 109 -21.31 -5.59 4.74
CA GLY A 109 -21.50 -6.83 3.98
C GLY A 109 -21.12 -8.11 4.73
N ARG A 110 -20.95 -9.20 3.98
CA ARG A 110 -20.77 -10.57 4.53
C ARG A 110 -19.53 -10.75 5.42
N TYR A 111 -18.50 -9.95 5.20
CA TYR A 111 -17.24 -10.00 5.97
C TYR A 111 -17.10 -8.83 6.96
N GLY A 112 -18.11 -7.96 7.05
CA GLY A 112 -18.06 -6.75 7.87
C GLY A 112 -17.71 -7.01 9.33
N GLU A 113 -18.33 -8.02 9.96
CA GLU A 113 -18.08 -8.36 11.36
C GLU A 113 -16.67 -8.94 11.62
N PRO A 114 -16.16 -9.93 10.84
CA PRO A 114 -14.76 -10.36 10.96
C PRO A 114 -13.76 -9.23 10.77
N LEU A 115 -13.98 -8.36 9.78
CA LEU A 115 -13.09 -7.23 9.53
C LEU A 115 -13.17 -6.16 10.63
N ASN A 116 -14.35 -5.97 11.22
CA ASN A 116 -14.50 -5.09 12.37
C ASN A 116 -13.73 -5.60 13.59
N ARG A 117 -13.75 -6.93 13.85
CA ARG A 117 -12.92 -7.52 14.91
C ARG A 117 -11.42 -7.33 14.64
N ALA A 118 -10.98 -7.47 13.38
CA ALA A 118 -9.57 -7.25 13.01
C ALA A 118 -9.17 -5.77 13.20
N LYS A 119 -10.01 -4.82 12.79
CA LYS A 119 -9.83 -3.39 13.05
C LYS A 119 -9.72 -3.12 14.55
N GLU A 120 -10.67 -3.63 15.34
CA GLU A 120 -10.68 -3.44 16.79
C GLU A 120 -9.46 -4.04 17.48
N TYR A 121 -8.97 -5.20 17.03
CA TYR A 121 -7.72 -5.76 17.53
C TYR A 121 -6.55 -4.79 17.35
N LEU A 122 -6.38 -4.22 16.15
CA LEU A 122 -5.30 -3.27 15.86
C LEU A 122 -5.44 -1.98 16.69
N LEU A 123 -6.64 -1.42 16.79
CA LEU A 123 -6.90 -0.19 17.56
C LEU A 123 -6.63 -0.40 19.05
N LYS A 124 -7.17 -1.46 19.67
CA LYS A 124 -6.95 -1.76 21.10
C LYS A 124 -5.47 -1.99 21.42
N LYS A 125 -4.74 -2.66 20.52
CA LYS A 125 -3.31 -2.87 20.68
C LYS A 125 -2.53 -1.55 20.64
N ALA A 126 -2.92 -0.64 19.76
CA ALA A 126 -2.31 0.68 19.64
C ALA A 126 -2.66 1.60 20.84
N GLU A 127 -3.89 1.56 21.29
CA GLU A 127 -4.37 2.30 22.47
C GLU A 127 -3.65 1.86 23.76
N ALA A 128 -3.37 0.55 23.90
CA ALA A 128 -2.59 0.01 24.99
C ALA A 128 -1.09 0.37 24.95
N SER A 129 -0.58 0.78 23.80
CA SER A 129 0.82 1.22 23.65
C SER A 129 0.99 2.66 24.15
N SER A 130 1.84 2.88 25.15
CA SER A 130 2.14 4.23 25.65
C SER A 130 2.82 5.12 24.58
N THR A 131 3.58 4.52 23.66
CA THR A 131 4.32 5.23 22.60
C THR A 131 3.57 5.28 21.28
N GLY A 132 2.54 4.45 21.07
CA GLY A 132 1.91 4.19 19.78
C GLY A 132 2.70 3.23 18.88
N TYR A 133 3.87 2.75 19.30
CA TYR A 133 4.70 1.81 18.56
C TYR A 133 4.22 0.37 18.73
N LEU A 134 4.09 -0.37 17.62
CA LEU A 134 3.65 -1.76 17.60
C LEU A 134 4.68 -2.66 16.90
N GLY A 135 5.10 -3.72 17.59
CA GLY A 135 6.01 -4.75 17.06
C GLY A 135 7.37 -4.20 16.64
N GLY A 136 7.87 -4.61 15.49
CA GLY A 136 9.05 -4.02 14.83
C GLY A 136 8.64 -2.98 13.81
N MET A 137 9.57 -2.14 13.32
CA MET A 137 9.24 -1.08 12.34
C MET A 137 8.55 -1.61 11.07
N TYR A 138 8.86 -2.84 10.64
CA TYR A 138 8.16 -3.46 9.51
C TYR A 138 6.68 -3.71 9.80
N GLU A 139 6.37 -4.28 10.99
CA GLU A 139 4.97 -4.49 11.42
C GLU A 139 4.26 -3.15 11.66
N HIS A 140 4.98 -2.18 12.19
CA HIS A 140 4.46 -0.84 12.44
C HIS A 140 4.10 -0.11 11.12
N GLY A 141 4.94 -0.27 10.09
CA GLY A 141 4.63 0.23 8.75
C GLY A 141 3.36 -0.42 8.16
N LEU A 142 3.23 -1.74 8.26
CA LEU A 142 2.01 -2.44 7.80
C LEU A 142 0.75 -1.99 8.56
N TYR A 143 0.87 -1.81 9.88
CA TYR A 143 -0.20 -1.26 10.71
C TYR A 143 -0.59 0.16 10.27
N THR A 144 0.39 1.03 10.08
CA THR A 144 0.17 2.42 9.62
C THR A 144 -0.50 2.43 8.25
N LEU A 145 -0.06 1.58 7.32
CA LEU A 145 -0.67 1.41 6.00
C LEU A 145 -2.14 0.98 6.12
N ALA A 146 -2.42 -0.07 6.91
CA ALA A 146 -3.79 -0.55 7.09
C ALA A 146 -4.71 0.53 7.67
N LEU A 147 -4.25 1.30 8.67
CA LEU A 147 -5.03 2.40 9.24
C LEU A 147 -5.31 3.50 8.21
N SER A 148 -4.31 3.87 7.40
CA SER A 148 -4.52 4.90 6.36
C SER A 148 -5.53 4.45 5.31
N GLU A 149 -5.58 3.16 4.98
CA GLU A 149 -6.52 2.63 4.01
C GLU A 149 -7.95 2.48 4.56
N ILE A 150 -8.14 2.18 5.85
CA ILE A 150 -9.47 2.07 6.45
C ILE A 150 -10.02 3.41 6.95
N TRP A 151 -9.20 4.44 7.11
CA TRP A 151 -9.68 5.73 7.57
C TRP A 151 -10.66 6.36 6.57
N GLY A 152 -11.82 6.76 7.09
CA GLY A 152 -12.92 7.25 6.28
C GLY A 152 -13.76 6.15 5.60
N MET A 153 -13.44 4.88 5.83
CA MET A 153 -14.17 3.74 5.27
C MET A 153 -15.15 3.12 6.26
N THR A 154 -15.29 3.65 7.47
CA THR A 154 -16.30 3.23 8.46
C THR A 154 -17.46 4.24 8.46
N ALA A 155 -18.67 3.76 8.72
CA ALA A 155 -19.85 4.62 8.87
C ALA A 155 -19.88 5.35 10.21
N ASP A 156 -19.11 4.88 11.19
CA ASP A 156 -19.08 5.41 12.54
C ASP A 156 -18.08 6.56 12.68
N VAL A 157 -18.56 7.72 13.13
CA VAL A 157 -17.75 8.95 13.31
C VAL A 157 -16.71 8.78 14.42
N GLU A 158 -17.09 8.09 15.53
CA GLU A 158 -16.19 7.86 16.67
C GLU A 158 -15.05 6.91 16.26
N ASP A 159 -15.36 5.85 15.51
CA ASP A 159 -14.37 4.95 14.95
C ASP A 159 -13.40 5.67 14.03
N ASN A 160 -13.89 6.53 13.13
CA ASN A 160 -13.04 7.32 12.25
C ASN A 160 -12.11 8.26 13.05
N ALA A 161 -12.59 8.87 14.13
CA ALA A 161 -11.77 9.71 15.01
C ALA A 161 -10.69 8.89 15.74
N ARG A 162 -11.02 7.68 16.21
CA ARG A 162 -10.06 6.75 16.83
C ARG A 162 -8.98 6.32 15.83
N ILE A 163 -9.39 5.95 14.62
CA ILE A 163 -8.45 5.56 13.53
C ILE A 163 -7.52 6.73 13.23
N GLN A 164 -8.05 7.94 13.06
CA GLN A 164 -7.26 9.13 12.79
C GLN A 164 -6.21 9.40 13.86
N LEU A 165 -6.62 9.32 15.14
CA LEU A 165 -5.72 9.53 16.28
C LEU A 165 -4.58 8.50 16.29
N GLN A 166 -4.90 7.21 16.10
CA GLN A 166 -3.87 6.17 16.08
C GLN A 166 -2.99 6.24 14.85
N LEU A 167 -3.52 6.62 13.69
CA LEU A 167 -2.75 6.86 12.47
C LEU A 167 -1.74 8.01 12.66
N GLN A 168 -2.17 9.13 13.25
CA GLN A 168 -1.26 10.24 13.56
C GLN A 168 -0.13 9.80 14.50
N ARG A 169 -0.45 9.08 15.58
CA ARG A 169 0.55 8.55 16.52
C ARG A 169 1.53 7.61 15.85
N ALA A 170 1.03 6.76 14.94
CA ALA A 170 1.86 5.83 14.20
C ALA A 170 2.84 6.56 13.25
N VAL A 171 2.35 7.56 12.52
CA VAL A 171 3.19 8.42 11.66
C VAL A 171 4.23 9.17 12.48
N ASP A 172 3.87 9.71 13.66
CA ASP A 172 4.81 10.41 14.53
C ASP A 172 5.95 9.50 15.00
N VAL A 173 5.68 8.22 15.29
CA VAL A 173 6.71 7.21 15.60
C VAL A 173 7.67 7.04 14.43
N ILE A 174 7.13 6.89 13.22
CA ILE A 174 7.92 6.72 12.00
C ILE A 174 8.82 7.93 11.76
N LEU A 175 8.27 9.14 11.82
CA LEU A 175 9.03 10.37 11.57
C LEU A 175 10.19 10.54 12.54
N ARG A 176 9.97 10.28 13.84
CA ARG A 176 11.02 10.34 14.87
C ARG A 176 12.10 9.28 14.71
N ALA A 177 11.76 8.14 14.09
CA ALA A 177 12.66 6.99 13.95
C ALA A 177 13.53 7.04 12.69
N GLN A 178 13.34 8.00 11.78
CA GLN A 178 14.13 8.12 10.56
C GLN A 178 15.61 8.30 10.87
N SER A 179 16.46 7.46 10.29
CA SER A 179 17.91 7.55 10.49
C SER A 179 18.49 8.83 9.86
N PRO A 180 19.67 9.29 10.28
CA PRO A 180 20.34 10.42 9.65
C PRO A 180 20.59 10.23 8.14
N LEU A 181 20.74 8.98 7.68
CA LEU A 181 20.90 8.65 6.25
C LEU A 181 19.58 8.53 5.49
N GLY A 182 18.42 8.69 6.15
CA GLY A 182 17.12 8.80 5.50
C GLY A 182 16.25 7.53 5.50
N GLY A 183 16.79 6.36 5.85
CA GLY A 183 16.04 5.12 5.91
C GLY A 183 15.60 4.73 7.33
N TRP A 184 15.06 3.52 7.46
CA TRP A 184 14.64 2.90 8.73
C TRP A 184 15.15 1.47 8.83
N ARG A 185 15.16 0.94 10.05
CA ARG A 185 15.44 -0.46 10.36
C ARG A 185 14.44 -0.99 11.39
N TYR A 186 14.74 -2.12 12.01
CA TYR A 186 13.77 -2.87 12.83
C TYR A 186 13.28 -2.17 14.10
N GLN A 187 13.98 -1.18 14.62
CA GLN A 187 13.65 -0.49 15.89
C GLN A 187 13.26 0.96 15.63
N ALA A 188 12.30 1.48 16.40
CA ALA A 188 11.79 2.84 16.28
C ALA A 188 12.72 3.87 16.92
N ARG A 189 13.97 3.98 16.41
CA ARG A 189 14.97 4.97 16.84
C ARG A 189 15.93 5.32 15.70
N PRO A 190 16.39 6.58 15.61
CA PRO A 190 17.21 7.05 14.50
C PRO A 190 18.58 6.35 14.38
N ASP A 191 19.15 5.90 15.49
CA ASP A 191 20.46 5.24 15.57
C ASP A 191 20.38 3.71 15.33
N ALA A 192 19.19 3.16 14.99
CA ALA A 192 19.03 1.75 14.67
C ALA A 192 19.68 1.35 13.33
N GLY A 193 20.09 2.33 12.52
CA GLY A 193 20.52 2.13 11.14
C GLY A 193 19.36 2.08 10.16
N GLN A 194 19.59 1.52 8.97
CA GLN A 194 18.60 1.41 7.90
C GLN A 194 18.83 0.17 7.06
N ASP A 195 17.78 -0.31 6.42
CA ASP A 195 17.80 -1.28 5.33
C ASP A 195 16.68 -1.03 4.33
N THR A 196 16.85 -1.50 3.10
CA THR A 196 15.91 -1.23 2.00
C THR A 196 14.54 -1.84 2.27
N SER A 197 14.47 -3.01 2.90
CA SER A 197 13.19 -3.71 3.09
C SER A 197 12.27 -3.00 4.08
N VAL A 198 12.82 -2.55 5.21
CA VAL A 198 12.07 -1.78 6.21
C VAL A 198 11.77 -0.38 5.69
N THR A 199 12.75 0.26 5.02
CA THR A 199 12.57 1.60 4.45
C THR A 199 11.44 1.62 3.42
N ALA A 200 11.40 0.64 2.50
CA ALA A 200 10.33 0.55 1.50
C ALA A 200 8.95 0.43 2.16
N MET A 201 8.78 -0.50 3.13
CA MET A 201 7.49 -0.69 3.80
C MET A 201 7.04 0.55 4.56
N VAL A 202 7.94 1.12 5.34
CA VAL A 202 7.67 2.32 6.14
C VAL A 202 7.32 3.50 5.25
N PHE A 203 8.05 3.68 4.14
CA PHE A 203 7.76 4.79 3.22
C PHE A 203 6.43 4.61 2.48
N VAL A 204 6.09 3.40 2.02
CA VAL A 204 4.76 3.11 1.45
C VAL A 204 3.65 3.48 2.43
N SER A 205 3.83 3.19 3.73
CA SER A 205 2.85 3.57 4.74
C SER A 205 2.74 5.10 4.95
N LEU A 206 3.87 5.82 4.88
CA LEU A 206 3.86 7.30 4.91
C LEU A 206 3.20 7.90 3.68
N ALA A 207 3.43 7.33 2.48
CA ALA A 207 2.77 7.77 1.25
C ALA A 207 1.25 7.60 1.35
N SER A 208 0.76 6.44 1.81
CA SER A 208 -0.66 6.21 2.05
C SER A 208 -1.23 7.15 3.13
N ALA A 209 -0.52 7.36 4.24
CA ALA A 209 -0.93 8.28 5.28
C ALA A 209 -1.03 9.73 4.77
N ARG A 210 -0.10 10.15 3.90
CA ARG A 210 -0.15 11.46 3.23
C ARG A 210 -1.38 11.60 2.33
N GLN A 211 -1.72 10.58 1.54
CA GLN A 211 -2.96 10.54 0.73
C GLN A 211 -4.21 10.60 1.61
N ALA A 212 -4.15 9.98 2.78
CA ALA A 212 -5.19 10.06 3.80
C ALA A 212 -5.26 11.46 4.48
N GLY A 213 -4.34 12.39 4.20
CA GLY A 213 -4.34 13.77 4.71
C GLY A 213 -3.47 13.98 5.95
N VAL A 214 -2.67 13.00 6.37
CA VAL A 214 -1.69 13.18 7.45
C VAL A 214 -0.48 13.93 6.92
N LEU A 215 0.03 14.89 7.68
CA LEU A 215 1.20 15.66 7.31
C LEU A 215 2.47 14.81 7.37
N VAL A 216 3.14 14.65 6.23
CA VAL A 216 4.48 14.07 6.11
C VAL A 216 5.42 15.15 5.60
N PRO A 217 6.47 15.55 6.36
CA PRO A 217 7.39 16.59 5.94
C PRO A 217 8.13 16.24 4.65
N THR A 218 8.27 17.20 3.74
CA THR A 218 9.02 17.03 2.48
C THR A 218 10.46 16.60 2.74
N GLU A 219 11.09 17.13 3.78
CA GLU A 219 12.45 16.74 4.19
C GLU A 219 12.57 15.23 4.49
N THR A 220 11.53 14.61 5.05
CA THR A 220 11.50 13.16 5.26
C THR A 220 11.55 12.42 3.92
N ILE A 221 10.81 12.89 2.92
CA ILE A 221 10.78 12.31 1.56
C ILE A 221 12.13 12.50 0.88
N ASP A 222 12.70 13.71 0.92
CA ASP A 222 14.00 14.02 0.31
C ASP A 222 15.12 13.14 0.86
N ARG A 223 15.09 12.87 2.17
CA ARG A 223 16.05 11.96 2.80
C ARG A 223 15.85 10.50 2.36
N VAL A 224 14.63 10.05 2.13
CA VAL A 224 14.36 8.72 1.57
C VAL A 224 14.92 8.61 0.15
N VAL A 225 14.70 9.63 -0.70
CA VAL A 225 15.25 9.66 -2.06
C VAL A 225 16.78 9.57 -2.04
N SER A 226 17.43 10.37 -1.18
CA SER A 226 18.89 10.33 -1.02
C SER A 226 19.38 8.96 -0.55
N TYR A 227 18.71 8.35 0.44
CA TYR A 227 19.04 7.00 0.90
C TYR A 227 18.90 5.96 -0.22
N LEU A 228 17.79 5.95 -0.93
CA LEU A 228 17.54 4.97 -2.00
C LEU A 228 18.57 5.11 -3.12
N ARG A 229 18.84 6.33 -3.58
CA ARG A 229 19.73 6.58 -4.70
C ARG A 229 21.20 6.44 -4.31
N ASP A 230 21.64 7.02 -3.19
CA ASP A 230 23.05 7.21 -2.89
C ASP A 230 23.63 6.08 -2.02
N GLN A 231 22.79 5.33 -1.27
CA GLN A 231 23.27 4.31 -0.34
C GLN A 231 23.02 2.88 -0.84
N VAL A 232 21.89 2.61 -1.49
CA VAL A 232 21.48 1.23 -1.79
C VAL A 232 21.24 0.91 -3.26
N TRP A 233 21.09 1.90 -4.13
CA TRP A 233 21.01 1.66 -5.57
C TRP A 233 22.40 1.33 -6.13
N ASN A 234 22.48 0.34 -7.00
CA ASN A 234 23.71 -0.09 -7.66
C ASN A 234 23.64 0.27 -9.15
N GLU A 235 24.47 1.22 -9.57
CA GLU A 235 24.51 1.72 -10.94
C GLU A 235 24.87 0.61 -11.94
N LYS A 236 25.73 -0.35 -11.59
CA LYS A 236 26.20 -1.41 -12.51
C LYS A 236 25.11 -2.43 -12.80
N THR A 237 24.29 -2.78 -11.80
CA THR A 237 23.23 -3.77 -11.95
C THR A 237 21.88 -3.14 -12.25
N GLY A 238 21.67 -1.89 -11.88
CA GLY A 238 20.38 -1.20 -11.88
C GLY A 238 19.47 -1.55 -10.70
N GLY A 239 19.84 -2.56 -9.88
CA GLY A 239 19.03 -3.02 -8.76
C GLY A 239 19.38 -2.34 -7.44
N PHE A 240 18.68 -2.74 -6.37
CA PHE A 240 18.91 -2.27 -5.00
C PHE A 240 19.47 -3.38 -4.12
N GLY A 241 20.46 -3.04 -3.30
CA GLY A 241 20.97 -3.91 -2.26
C GLY A 241 20.20 -3.76 -0.93
N TYR A 242 20.58 -4.54 0.07
CA TYR A 242 19.86 -4.59 1.35
C TYR A 242 20.24 -3.44 2.30
N GLN A 243 21.51 -3.33 2.66
CA GLN A 243 22.03 -2.29 3.55
C GLN A 243 23.03 -1.35 2.86
N GLY A 244 23.47 -1.70 1.68
CA GLY A 244 24.35 -0.96 0.79
C GLY A 244 24.02 -1.32 -0.64
N SER A 245 24.74 -0.76 -1.60
CA SER A 245 24.49 -0.97 -3.03
C SER A 245 24.91 -2.34 -3.54
N ASP A 246 25.74 -3.09 -2.82
CA ASP A 246 26.15 -4.44 -3.19
C ASP A 246 25.09 -5.48 -2.88
N GLY A 247 25.15 -6.65 -3.56
CA GLY A 247 24.23 -7.75 -3.32
C GLY A 247 22.79 -7.43 -3.66
N THR A 248 22.56 -6.87 -4.85
CA THR A 248 21.20 -6.55 -5.34
C THR A 248 20.31 -7.79 -5.39
N THR A 249 19.08 -7.64 -4.94
CA THR A 249 18.10 -8.72 -4.93
C THR A 249 16.79 -8.27 -5.58
N LEU A 250 16.00 -9.24 -6.06
CA LEU A 250 14.66 -8.95 -6.58
C LEU A 250 13.79 -8.23 -5.52
N ALA A 251 13.82 -8.73 -4.28
CA ALA A 251 13.00 -8.21 -3.19
C ALA A 251 13.34 -6.75 -2.84
N CYS A 252 14.65 -6.44 -2.69
CA CYS A 252 15.09 -5.07 -2.41
C CYS A 252 14.84 -4.15 -3.61
N THR A 253 15.04 -4.65 -4.84
CA THR A 253 14.82 -3.86 -6.05
C THR A 253 13.34 -3.53 -6.22
N ALA A 254 12.43 -4.48 -6.00
CA ALA A 254 11.00 -4.24 -6.06
C ALA A 254 10.54 -3.19 -5.05
N GLY A 255 10.92 -3.36 -3.77
CA GLY A 255 10.57 -2.41 -2.72
C GLY A 255 11.18 -1.03 -2.92
N GLY A 256 12.48 -0.96 -3.26
CA GLY A 256 13.18 0.30 -3.51
C GLY A 256 12.64 1.06 -4.71
N ALA A 257 12.35 0.36 -5.82
CA ALA A 257 11.75 0.98 -7.01
C ALA A 257 10.36 1.55 -6.71
N TYR A 258 9.49 0.78 -6.06
CA TYR A 258 8.16 1.26 -5.68
C TYR A 258 8.22 2.46 -4.73
N ALA A 259 9.04 2.40 -3.69
CA ALA A 259 9.23 3.54 -2.79
C ALA A 259 9.74 4.78 -3.53
N ALA A 260 10.69 4.63 -4.46
CA ALA A 260 11.20 5.73 -5.27
C ALA A 260 10.13 6.33 -6.20
N GLN A 261 9.28 5.50 -6.80
CA GLN A 261 8.15 5.95 -7.62
C GLN A 261 7.16 6.78 -6.80
N LEU A 262 6.84 6.36 -5.57
CA LEU A 262 5.98 7.11 -4.65
C LEU A 262 6.62 8.43 -4.17
N CYS A 263 7.95 8.57 -4.25
CA CYS A 263 8.66 9.84 -4.08
C CYS A 263 8.61 10.76 -5.32
N GLY A 264 7.94 10.37 -6.39
CA GLY A 264 7.90 11.12 -7.64
C GLY A 264 9.12 10.92 -8.55
N MET A 265 9.94 9.89 -8.29
CA MET A 265 11.18 9.62 -9.05
C MET A 265 10.97 8.66 -10.23
N ARG A 266 9.72 8.34 -10.60
CA ARG A 266 9.35 7.36 -11.63
C ARG A 266 10.15 7.49 -12.92
N ASP A 267 10.29 8.71 -13.43
CA ASP A 267 10.88 8.98 -14.75
C ASP A 267 12.41 9.16 -14.70
N THR A 268 13.03 8.99 -13.55
CA THR A 268 14.49 9.07 -13.41
C THR A 268 15.17 7.81 -13.94
N GLU A 269 16.38 7.99 -14.54
CA GLU A 269 17.11 6.86 -15.14
C GLU A 269 17.39 5.72 -14.14
N TRP A 270 17.70 6.05 -12.88
CA TRP A 270 17.99 5.03 -11.86
C TRP A 270 16.75 4.21 -11.47
N VAL A 271 15.54 4.79 -11.47
CA VAL A 271 14.29 4.05 -11.24
C VAL A 271 13.93 3.22 -12.47
N GLN A 272 14.09 3.78 -13.67
CA GLN A 272 13.89 3.04 -14.91
C GLN A 272 14.86 1.86 -15.04
N ALA A 273 16.12 2.02 -14.58
CA ALA A 273 17.08 0.91 -14.52
C ALA A 273 16.61 -0.19 -13.56
N ALA A 274 16.00 0.16 -12.42
CA ALA A 274 15.43 -0.81 -11.50
C ALA A 274 14.25 -1.57 -12.11
N ILE A 275 13.38 -0.91 -12.86
CA ILE A 275 12.29 -1.57 -13.60
C ILE A 275 12.86 -2.53 -14.67
N ARG A 276 13.90 -2.14 -15.40
CA ARG A 276 14.60 -3.04 -16.33
C ARG A 276 15.22 -4.24 -15.62
N TYR A 277 15.85 -4.03 -14.44
CA TYR A 277 16.38 -5.12 -13.62
C TYR A 277 15.30 -6.15 -13.27
N LEU A 278 14.15 -5.71 -12.80
CA LEU A 278 13.03 -6.59 -12.48
C LEU A 278 12.56 -7.37 -13.70
N ASN A 279 12.31 -6.70 -14.83
CA ASN A 279 11.82 -7.32 -16.05
C ASN A 279 12.80 -8.33 -16.68
N ASN A 280 14.10 -8.17 -16.45
CA ASN A 280 15.15 -9.02 -17.01
C ASN A 280 15.64 -10.10 -16.01
N SER A 281 15.11 -10.13 -14.78
CA SER A 281 15.50 -11.12 -13.77
C SER A 281 15.10 -12.53 -14.22
N PRO A 282 16.05 -13.49 -14.30
CA PRO A 282 15.75 -14.84 -14.74
C PRO A 282 14.89 -15.58 -13.69
N LYS A 283 13.97 -16.44 -14.17
CA LYS A 283 13.13 -17.28 -13.31
C LYS A 283 12.36 -16.51 -12.20
N VAL A 284 12.09 -15.24 -12.43
CA VAL A 284 11.48 -14.34 -11.44
C VAL A 284 10.14 -14.87 -10.89
N PHE A 285 9.39 -15.62 -11.68
CA PHE A 285 8.11 -16.22 -11.27
C PHE A 285 8.24 -17.62 -10.66
N ASN A 286 9.46 -18.15 -10.53
CA ASN A 286 9.70 -19.42 -9.87
C ASN A 286 9.92 -19.21 -8.37
N ARG A 287 8.97 -19.67 -7.55
CA ARG A 287 9.05 -19.54 -6.08
C ARG A 287 10.33 -20.14 -5.47
N GLU A 288 10.86 -21.21 -6.03
CA GLU A 288 12.04 -21.91 -5.48
C GLU A 288 13.35 -21.15 -5.75
N GLU A 289 13.34 -20.24 -6.73
CA GLU A 289 14.53 -19.46 -7.13
C GLU A 289 14.57 -18.08 -6.45
N ILE A 290 13.43 -17.57 -5.98
CA ILE A 290 13.31 -16.20 -5.45
C ILE A 290 13.17 -16.20 -3.93
N GLY A 291 14.16 -15.66 -3.26
CA GLY A 291 14.09 -15.41 -1.82
C GLY A 291 12.99 -14.39 -1.49
N TYR A 292 12.22 -14.67 -0.43
CA TYR A 292 11.09 -13.82 -0.02
C TYR A 292 10.06 -13.59 -1.13
N TYR A 293 9.70 -14.64 -1.85
CA TYR A 293 8.88 -14.60 -3.07
C TYR A 293 7.63 -13.72 -2.97
N TYR A 294 6.76 -13.94 -1.99
CA TYR A 294 5.51 -13.17 -1.85
C TYR A 294 5.78 -11.69 -1.52
N TYR A 295 6.76 -11.42 -0.67
CA TYR A 295 7.22 -10.06 -0.39
C TYR A 295 7.74 -9.37 -1.67
N ALA A 296 8.61 -10.04 -2.42
CA ALA A 296 9.18 -9.50 -3.64
C ALA A 296 8.09 -9.15 -4.66
N HIS A 297 7.14 -10.06 -4.88
CA HIS A 297 6.05 -9.84 -5.84
C HIS A 297 4.98 -8.86 -5.34
N TYR A 298 4.77 -8.74 -4.03
CA TYR A 298 3.89 -7.72 -3.45
C TYR A 298 4.34 -6.31 -3.83
N TYR A 299 5.65 -6.03 -3.78
CA TYR A 299 6.18 -4.74 -4.23
C TYR A 299 6.36 -4.67 -5.74
N ALA A 300 6.79 -5.76 -6.39
CA ALA A 300 7.04 -5.76 -7.82
C ALA A 300 5.76 -5.44 -8.61
N ILE A 301 4.61 -6.00 -8.23
CA ILE A 301 3.35 -5.72 -8.93
C ILE A 301 2.99 -4.23 -8.82
N GLN A 302 3.21 -3.60 -7.66
CA GLN A 302 2.95 -2.18 -7.46
C GLN A 302 3.94 -1.33 -8.28
N ALA A 303 5.22 -1.71 -8.28
CA ALA A 303 6.22 -1.03 -9.10
C ALA A 303 5.90 -1.12 -10.60
N MET A 304 5.35 -2.25 -11.07
CA MET A 304 4.94 -2.42 -12.48
C MET A 304 3.68 -1.58 -12.81
N VAL A 305 2.70 -1.49 -11.90
CA VAL A 305 1.55 -0.58 -12.06
C VAL A 305 2.04 0.87 -12.20
N GLN A 306 2.94 1.30 -11.32
CA GLN A 306 3.51 2.64 -11.35
C GLN A 306 4.40 2.90 -12.59
N ALA A 307 5.04 1.86 -13.13
CA ALA A 307 5.85 1.98 -14.35
C ALA A 307 5.01 2.13 -15.63
N GLY A 308 3.71 1.81 -15.56
CA GLY A 308 2.77 1.98 -16.66
C GLY A 308 2.20 0.67 -17.21
N ASP A 309 1.13 0.80 -18.00
CA ASP A 309 0.30 -0.32 -18.45
C ASP A 309 1.07 -1.40 -19.23
N GLU A 310 2.09 -1.03 -19.99
CA GLU A 310 2.93 -2.00 -20.73
C GLU A 310 3.66 -2.95 -19.75
N HIS A 311 4.27 -2.41 -18.70
CA HIS A 311 4.99 -3.19 -17.69
C HIS A 311 4.02 -4.06 -16.90
N TYR A 312 2.89 -3.50 -16.51
CA TYR A 312 1.86 -4.20 -15.77
C TYR A 312 1.23 -5.34 -16.61
N ALA A 313 0.86 -5.07 -17.86
CA ALA A 313 0.28 -6.06 -18.77
C ALA A 313 1.23 -7.25 -19.05
N LYS A 314 2.54 -7.01 -18.99
CA LYS A 314 3.55 -8.07 -19.15
C LYS A 314 3.78 -8.87 -17.87
N TRP A 315 3.74 -8.21 -16.69
CA TRP A 315 4.06 -8.84 -15.40
C TRP A 315 2.88 -9.59 -14.79
N TYR A 316 1.70 -8.96 -14.74
CA TYR A 316 0.56 -9.49 -14.01
C TYR A 316 0.10 -10.89 -14.47
N PRO A 317 -0.05 -11.21 -15.76
CA PRO A 317 -0.49 -12.55 -16.16
C PRO A 317 0.44 -13.66 -15.65
N GLN A 318 1.73 -13.42 -15.63
CA GLN A 318 2.72 -14.41 -15.22
C GLN A 318 2.68 -14.67 -13.71
N ILE A 319 2.64 -13.61 -12.90
CA ILE A 319 2.53 -13.78 -11.42
C ILE A 319 1.16 -14.32 -11.02
N ARG A 320 0.09 -13.91 -11.70
CA ARG A 320 -1.25 -14.47 -11.51
C ARG A 320 -1.26 -15.98 -11.71
N ASP A 321 -0.77 -16.47 -12.84
CA ASP A 321 -0.78 -17.89 -13.18
C ASP A 321 0.13 -18.69 -12.24
N ALA A 322 1.28 -18.14 -11.86
CA ALA A 322 2.15 -18.72 -10.84
C ALA A 322 1.45 -18.84 -9.47
N LEU A 323 0.77 -17.78 -9.01
CA LEU A 323 0.06 -17.82 -7.73
C LEU A 323 -1.12 -18.79 -7.74
N ILE A 324 -1.90 -18.85 -8.82
CA ILE A 324 -3.00 -19.82 -8.96
C ILE A 324 -2.44 -21.24 -8.82
N SER A 325 -1.33 -21.56 -9.48
CA SER A 325 -0.70 -22.89 -9.42
C SER A 325 -0.14 -23.26 -8.03
N LEU A 326 0.20 -22.25 -7.21
CA LEU A 326 0.78 -22.41 -5.87
C LEU A 326 -0.27 -22.50 -4.75
N GLN A 327 -1.55 -22.20 -5.05
CA GLN A 327 -2.60 -22.25 -4.04
C GLN A 327 -2.84 -23.68 -3.55
N LYS A 328 -2.99 -23.84 -2.25
CA LYS A 328 -3.31 -25.11 -1.61
C LYS A 328 -4.81 -25.40 -1.69
N PRO A 329 -5.23 -26.69 -1.54
CA PRO A 329 -6.65 -27.04 -1.56
C PRO A 329 -7.52 -26.35 -0.50
N ASP A 330 -6.91 -25.93 0.62
CA ASP A 330 -7.58 -25.15 1.68
C ASP A 330 -7.70 -23.65 1.37
N GLY A 331 -7.21 -23.20 0.20
CA GLY A 331 -7.20 -21.83 -0.24
C GLY A 331 -5.98 -21.02 0.19
N SER A 332 -5.07 -21.59 0.98
CA SER A 332 -3.88 -20.87 1.47
C SER A 332 -2.73 -20.86 0.47
N TRP A 333 -1.76 -19.97 0.73
CA TRP A 333 -0.42 -19.96 0.15
C TRP A 333 0.61 -20.12 1.27
N LEU A 334 1.61 -20.94 1.03
CA LEU A 334 2.68 -21.20 2.00
C LEU A 334 4.00 -20.62 1.51
N SER A 335 4.76 -20.03 2.43
CA SER A 335 6.14 -19.68 2.14
C SER A 335 7.02 -20.92 2.05
N GLN A 336 8.21 -20.81 1.43
CA GLN A 336 9.14 -21.93 1.26
C GLN A 336 9.60 -22.55 2.58
N LYS A 337 9.70 -21.76 3.65
CA LYS A 337 10.39 -22.18 4.89
C LYS A 337 9.49 -22.34 6.09
N LYS A 338 8.43 -21.55 6.21
CA LYS A 338 7.50 -21.56 7.35
C LYS A 338 6.13 -21.00 6.95
N PRO A 339 5.04 -21.42 7.56
CA PRO A 339 3.78 -20.71 7.45
C PRO A 339 3.95 -19.33 8.13
N TYR A 340 3.71 -18.27 7.36
CA TYR A 340 3.64 -16.93 7.88
C TYR A 340 2.23 -16.36 7.69
N PRO A 341 1.66 -15.64 8.66
CA PRO A 341 0.28 -15.13 8.57
C PRO A 341 0.10 -14.08 7.47
N HIS A 342 1.19 -13.58 6.91
CA HIS A 342 1.17 -12.59 5.84
C HIS A 342 1.24 -13.18 4.42
N THR A 343 1.54 -14.47 4.26
CA THR A 343 1.75 -15.08 2.93
C THR A 343 0.47 -15.11 2.09
N THR A 344 -0.61 -15.67 2.66
CA THR A 344 -1.92 -15.72 2.01
C THR A 344 -2.49 -14.31 1.72
N PRO A 345 -2.48 -13.35 2.68
CA PRO A 345 -2.89 -11.99 2.38
C PRO A 345 -2.11 -11.32 1.24
N MET A 346 -0.78 -11.48 1.20
CA MET A 346 0.03 -10.92 0.11
C MET A 346 -0.34 -11.51 -1.25
N ALA A 347 -0.55 -12.84 -1.34
CA ALA A 347 -0.98 -13.49 -2.57
C ALA A 347 -2.34 -12.94 -3.07
N ILE A 348 -3.30 -12.76 -2.15
CA ILE A 348 -4.61 -12.17 -2.47
C ILE A 348 -4.45 -10.73 -2.98
N ILE A 349 -3.62 -9.89 -2.33
CA ILE A 349 -3.40 -8.51 -2.74
C ILE A 349 -2.76 -8.45 -4.14
N ILE A 350 -1.78 -9.32 -4.43
CA ILE A 350 -1.15 -9.40 -5.75
C ILE A 350 -2.19 -9.79 -6.82
N LEU A 351 -2.97 -10.84 -6.56
CA LEU A 351 -4.02 -11.29 -7.49
C LEU A 351 -5.11 -10.24 -7.71
N GLY A 352 -5.48 -9.52 -6.66
CA GLY A 352 -6.54 -8.52 -6.67
C GLY A 352 -6.13 -7.15 -7.20
N THR A 353 -4.87 -6.95 -7.61
CA THR A 353 -4.38 -5.65 -8.13
C THR A 353 -5.26 -5.05 -9.24
N PRO A 354 -5.87 -5.84 -10.18
CA PRO A 354 -6.75 -5.28 -11.19
C PRO A 354 -8.00 -4.57 -10.66
N HIS A 355 -8.45 -4.89 -9.45
CA HIS A 355 -9.60 -4.22 -8.85
C HIS A 355 -9.35 -2.76 -8.45
N ARG A 356 -8.11 -2.39 -8.15
CA ARG A 356 -7.70 -1.03 -7.76
C ARG A 356 -8.55 -0.41 -6.63
N TYR A 357 -9.06 -1.21 -5.68
CA TYR A 357 -9.89 -0.69 -4.58
C TYR A 357 -9.10 -0.06 -3.44
N ILE A 358 -7.83 -0.41 -3.27
CA ILE A 358 -6.96 0.18 -2.24
C ILE A 358 -6.30 1.43 -2.80
N PRO A 359 -6.51 2.63 -2.22
CA PRO A 359 -6.04 3.90 -2.75
C PRO A 359 -4.55 3.98 -3.05
N VAL A 360 -3.69 3.47 -2.17
CA VAL A 360 -2.23 3.49 -2.39
C VAL A 360 -1.79 2.72 -3.63
N TYR A 361 -2.66 1.89 -4.20
CA TYR A 361 -2.40 1.11 -5.42
C TYR A 361 -2.99 1.74 -6.69
N GLN A 362 -3.59 2.92 -6.60
CA GLN A 362 -4.30 3.57 -7.73
C GLN A 362 -3.46 4.64 -8.45
N GLU A 363 -2.38 5.15 -7.83
CA GLU A 363 -1.57 6.27 -8.35
C GLU A 363 -0.35 5.83 -9.14
#